data_378114299a6165f4cd6c350651a73d9b
#
_entry.id   378114299a6165f4cd6c350651a73d9b
#
_cell.length_a   1.000
_cell.length_b   1.000
_cell.length_c   1.000
_cell.angle_alpha   90.00
_cell.angle_beta   90.00
_cell.angle_gamma   90.00
#
_symmetry.space_group_name_H-M   'P 1'
#
loop_
_entity.id
_entity.type
_entity.pdbx_description
1 polymer ?
#
loop_
_entity_poly.entity_id
_entity_poly.type
_entity_poly.pdbx_seq_one_letter_code
_entity_poly.pdbx_strand_id
1 'polypeptide(L)'
;YNPTILIGTPSMIDYQRAISGFNKELNTIIIGGASCPFRLFENLCDSDLKVYNIYGMTETSGCVGVNELYDGSYTLFDNNAVSIADDGEIIVSGPCVMKGYYNDVESTENVLKDGVYHTGDYGRINNVGRLVLLQRNPDIILLPTGEKISRVRTNEQITAINGVAEGFITFYNNRLTAVIVPIDKSASEDIFKRRIDK
;
A
#
# COMPACT_ATOMS: atom_id res chain seq x y z
N TYR A 1 2.92 -17.45 -27.81
CA TYR A 1 2.27 -16.16 -27.94
C TYR A 1 3.32 -15.06 -27.81
N ASN A 2 3.22 -14.02 -28.67
CA ASN A 2 4.07 -12.83 -28.60
C ASN A 2 3.18 -11.65 -28.15
N PRO A 3 2.99 -11.44 -26.83
CA PRO A 3 2.18 -10.34 -26.34
C PRO A 3 2.84 -9.01 -26.67
N THR A 4 2.01 -8.03 -27.01
CA THR A 4 2.44 -6.64 -27.21
C THR A 4 2.27 -5.79 -25.96
N ILE A 5 1.40 -6.24 -25.04
CA ILE A 5 1.14 -5.59 -23.76
C ILE A 5 1.30 -6.65 -22.66
N LEU A 6 2.01 -6.29 -21.59
CA LEU A 6 2.15 -7.11 -20.40
C LEU A 6 1.57 -6.37 -19.20
N ILE A 7 0.66 -7.03 -18.47
CA ILE A 7 0.07 -6.48 -17.25
C ILE A 7 0.43 -7.39 -16.09
N GLY A 8 0.91 -6.84 -15.00
CA GLY A 8 1.25 -7.64 -13.83
C GLY A 8 1.62 -6.82 -12.59
N THR A 9 1.86 -7.53 -11.50
CA THR A 9 2.43 -6.94 -10.30
C THR A 9 3.93 -6.67 -10.50
N PRO A 10 4.54 -5.78 -9.70
CA PRO A 10 5.98 -5.51 -9.80
C PRO A 10 6.84 -6.79 -9.75
N SER A 11 6.50 -7.71 -8.84
CA SER A 11 7.22 -8.97 -8.69
C SER A 11 7.09 -9.90 -9.90
N MET A 12 5.92 -9.96 -10.53
CA MET A 12 5.71 -10.76 -11.75
C MET A 12 6.51 -10.19 -12.92
N ILE A 13 6.51 -8.87 -13.08
CA ILE A 13 7.26 -8.17 -14.14
C ILE A 13 8.77 -8.37 -13.95
N ASP A 14 9.27 -8.18 -12.73
CA ASP A 14 10.70 -8.37 -12.43
C ASP A 14 11.14 -9.83 -12.62
N TYR A 15 10.32 -10.78 -12.20
CA TYR A 15 10.56 -12.21 -12.42
C TYR A 15 10.62 -12.56 -13.90
N GLN A 16 9.65 -12.10 -14.71
CA GLN A 16 9.63 -12.31 -16.16
C GLN A 16 10.89 -11.75 -16.82
N ARG A 17 11.28 -10.52 -16.44
CA ARG A 17 12.48 -9.85 -16.93
C ARG A 17 13.74 -10.64 -16.59
N ALA A 18 13.84 -11.17 -15.37
CA ALA A 18 15.02 -11.88 -14.89
C ALA A 18 15.21 -13.26 -15.54
N ILE A 19 14.12 -13.99 -15.83
CA ILE A 19 14.21 -15.36 -16.35
C ILE A 19 14.37 -15.41 -17.86
N SER A 20 13.54 -14.70 -18.60
CA SER A 20 13.48 -14.83 -20.06
C SER A 20 13.57 -13.50 -20.81
N GLY A 21 13.64 -12.39 -20.09
CA GLY A 21 13.50 -11.08 -20.70
C GLY A 21 12.10 -10.88 -21.30
N PHE A 22 11.99 -9.84 -22.12
CA PHE A 22 10.77 -9.54 -22.85
C PHE A 22 10.91 -9.90 -24.32
N ASN A 23 9.83 -10.33 -24.93
CA ASN A 23 9.83 -10.58 -26.37
C ASN A 23 9.93 -9.23 -27.15
N LYS A 24 10.37 -9.29 -28.39
CA LYS A 24 10.60 -8.11 -29.24
C LYS A 24 9.32 -7.37 -29.66
N GLU A 25 8.18 -8.02 -29.55
CA GLU A 25 6.87 -7.46 -29.91
C GLU A 25 6.26 -6.67 -28.72
N LEU A 26 6.80 -6.86 -27.50
CA LEU A 26 6.33 -6.15 -26.33
C LEU A 26 6.67 -4.67 -26.46
N ASN A 27 5.66 -3.82 -26.35
CA ASN A 27 5.80 -2.38 -26.42
C ASN A 27 5.24 -1.64 -25.20
N THR A 28 4.44 -2.33 -24.37
CA THR A 28 3.78 -1.70 -23.24
C THR A 28 3.79 -2.61 -22.01
N ILE A 29 4.13 -2.05 -20.86
CA ILE A 29 4.02 -2.70 -19.54
C ILE A 29 3.10 -1.87 -18.67
N ILE A 30 2.13 -2.55 -18.04
CA ILE A 30 1.22 -1.96 -17.06
C ILE A 30 1.47 -2.65 -15.72
N ILE A 31 1.91 -1.88 -14.74
CA ILE A 31 2.26 -2.35 -13.40
C ILE A 31 1.17 -1.92 -12.42
N GLY A 32 0.66 -2.84 -11.61
CA GLY A 32 -0.34 -2.52 -10.60
C GLY A 32 -0.51 -3.60 -9.54
N GLY A 33 -1.43 -3.37 -8.61
CA GLY A 33 -1.76 -4.32 -7.54
C GLY A 33 -0.77 -4.37 -6.37
N ALA A 34 0.36 -3.67 -6.46
CA ALA A 34 1.31 -3.49 -5.35
C ALA A 34 2.17 -2.24 -5.61
N SER A 35 2.83 -1.74 -4.56
CA SER A 35 3.79 -0.66 -4.70
C SER A 35 4.93 -1.05 -5.64
N CYS A 36 5.17 -0.25 -6.67
CA CYS A 36 6.26 -0.49 -7.63
C CYS A 36 7.57 0.09 -7.07
N PRO A 37 8.61 -0.75 -6.87
CA PRO A 37 9.91 -0.26 -6.47
C PRO A 37 10.48 0.71 -7.54
N PHE A 38 11.01 1.84 -7.09
CA PHE A 38 11.56 2.87 -7.98
C PHE A 38 12.58 2.30 -8.98
N ARG A 39 13.51 1.45 -8.51
CA ARG A 39 14.52 0.82 -9.37
C ARG A 39 13.94 -0.07 -10.47
N LEU A 40 12.84 -0.77 -10.18
CA LEU A 40 12.20 -1.59 -11.21
C LEU A 40 11.60 -0.69 -12.29
N PHE A 41 10.87 0.33 -11.88
CA PHE A 41 10.26 1.28 -12.82
C PHE A 41 11.32 1.99 -13.67
N GLU A 42 12.40 2.48 -13.04
CA GLU A 42 13.57 3.08 -13.70
C GLU A 42 14.17 2.16 -14.77
N ASN A 43 14.51 0.93 -14.41
CA ASN A 43 15.08 -0.04 -15.34
C ASN A 43 14.17 -0.39 -16.53
N LEU A 44 12.85 -0.27 -16.36
CA LEU A 44 11.90 -0.52 -17.44
C LEU A 44 11.77 0.72 -18.35
N CYS A 45 11.82 1.92 -17.80
CA CYS A 45 11.75 3.16 -18.55
C CYS A 45 13.03 3.45 -19.38
N ASP A 46 14.18 2.87 -19.01
CA ASP A 46 15.41 2.94 -19.79
C ASP A 46 15.35 2.11 -21.09
N SER A 47 14.28 1.38 -21.31
CA SER A 47 14.00 0.64 -22.53
C SER A 47 13.01 1.40 -23.44
N ASP A 48 12.88 0.98 -24.69
CA ASP A 48 11.89 1.55 -25.63
C ASP A 48 10.42 1.18 -25.27
N LEU A 49 10.17 0.67 -24.07
CA LEU A 49 8.87 0.26 -23.59
C LEU A 49 8.08 1.44 -23.00
N LYS A 50 6.78 1.49 -23.29
CA LYS A 50 5.86 2.36 -22.57
C LYS A 50 5.52 1.71 -21.23
N VAL A 51 5.85 2.37 -20.12
CA VAL A 51 5.62 1.83 -18.78
C VAL A 51 4.60 2.68 -18.05
N TYR A 52 3.54 2.04 -17.60
CA TYR A 52 2.46 2.66 -16.84
C TYR A 52 2.38 2.01 -15.46
N ASN A 53 2.47 2.81 -14.42
CA ASN A 53 2.19 2.35 -13.06
C ASN A 53 0.80 2.83 -12.66
N ILE A 54 -0.11 1.90 -12.34
CA ILE A 54 -1.50 2.20 -12.02
C ILE A 54 -1.72 2.20 -10.51
N TYR A 55 -2.47 3.17 -10.02
CA TYR A 55 -3.03 3.19 -8.68
C TYR A 55 -4.51 2.84 -8.72
N GLY A 56 -4.88 1.92 -7.86
CA GLY A 56 -6.23 1.44 -7.69
C GLY A 56 -6.28 0.11 -6.97
N MET A 57 -7.48 -0.37 -6.74
CA MET A 57 -7.74 -1.59 -5.99
C MET A 57 -9.03 -2.25 -6.48
N THR A 58 -9.32 -3.44 -6.01
CA THR A 58 -10.53 -4.20 -6.39
C THR A 58 -11.80 -3.39 -6.11
N GLU A 59 -11.81 -2.68 -4.99
CA GLU A 59 -12.91 -1.84 -4.51
C GLU A 59 -13.19 -0.62 -5.40
N THR A 60 -12.24 -0.25 -6.26
CA THR A 60 -12.35 0.82 -7.26
C THR A 60 -12.33 0.29 -8.69
N SER A 61 -12.71 -0.97 -8.91
CA SER A 61 -12.72 -1.62 -10.22
C SER A 61 -11.37 -1.58 -10.94
N GLY A 62 -10.28 -1.56 -10.18
CA GLY A 62 -8.92 -1.75 -10.65
C GLY A 62 -8.08 -0.50 -10.83
N CYS A 63 -8.61 0.62 -11.33
CA CYS A 63 -7.76 1.77 -11.60
C CYS A 63 -8.43 3.11 -11.29
N VAL A 64 -7.74 3.93 -10.53
CA VAL A 64 -8.14 5.29 -10.15
C VAL A 64 -7.27 6.33 -10.86
N GLY A 65 -6.00 6.00 -11.06
CA GLY A 65 -5.05 6.87 -11.71
C GLY A 65 -3.84 6.15 -12.27
N VAL A 66 -3.11 6.82 -13.14
CA VAL A 66 -1.93 6.30 -13.85
C VAL A 66 -0.73 7.24 -13.67
N ASN A 67 0.43 6.67 -13.38
CA ASN A 67 1.71 7.34 -13.42
C ASN A 67 2.47 6.87 -14.66
N GLU A 68 2.70 7.80 -15.59
CA GLU A 68 3.44 7.59 -16.84
C GLU A 68 4.69 8.47 -16.93
N LEU A 69 4.81 9.47 -16.02
CA LEU A 69 5.87 10.48 -16.07
C LEU A 69 7.04 10.18 -15.15
N TYR A 70 7.00 9.05 -14.42
CA TYR A 70 8.11 8.67 -13.54
C TYR A 70 8.37 9.61 -12.35
N ASP A 71 7.50 10.59 -12.14
CA ASP A 71 7.64 11.63 -11.13
C ASP A 71 6.98 11.28 -9.78
N GLY A 72 6.48 10.04 -9.64
CA GLY A 72 5.77 9.57 -8.45
C GLY A 72 4.36 10.15 -8.28
N SER A 73 3.84 10.84 -9.30
CA SER A 73 2.49 11.38 -9.27
C SER A 73 1.58 10.69 -10.29
N TYR A 74 0.30 10.57 -9.96
CA TYR A 74 -0.71 9.87 -10.77
C TYR A 74 -1.67 10.88 -11.38
N THR A 75 -1.85 10.79 -12.69
CA THR A 75 -2.96 11.44 -13.39
C THR A 75 -4.23 10.67 -13.06
N LEU A 76 -5.22 11.35 -12.50
CA LEU A 76 -6.51 10.75 -12.15
C LEU A 76 -7.40 10.63 -13.38
N PHE A 77 -8.23 9.60 -13.42
CA PHE A 77 -9.23 9.44 -14.48
C PHE A 77 -10.48 10.28 -14.18
N ASP A 78 -11.00 10.96 -15.19
CA ASP A 78 -12.12 11.92 -15.09
C ASP A 78 -13.43 11.33 -14.54
N ASN A 79 -13.59 10.01 -14.60
CA ASN A 79 -14.79 9.33 -14.11
C ASN A 79 -14.82 9.12 -12.60
N ASN A 80 -13.73 9.45 -11.89
CA ASN A 80 -13.58 9.21 -10.47
C ASN A 80 -13.32 10.52 -9.75
N ALA A 81 -14.12 10.83 -8.74
CA ALA A 81 -13.79 11.92 -7.83
C ALA A 81 -12.86 11.38 -6.74
N VAL A 82 -11.63 11.84 -6.76
CA VAL A 82 -10.63 11.57 -5.72
C VAL A 82 -10.44 12.82 -4.89
N SER A 83 -10.55 12.69 -3.59
CA SER A 83 -10.29 13.78 -2.63
C SER A 83 -9.43 13.28 -1.48
N ILE A 84 -8.92 14.21 -0.70
CA ILE A 84 -8.09 13.93 0.47
C ILE A 84 -8.89 14.35 1.69
N ALA A 85 -9.10 13.43 2.62
CA ALA A 85 -9.75 13.70 3.89
C ALA A 85 -8.84 14.57 4.80
N ASP A 86 -9.40 15.13 5.86
CA ASP A 86 -8.67 16.01 6.78
C ASP A 86 -7.47 15.33 7.45
N ASP A 87 -7.51 14.02 7.61
CA ASP A 87 -6.42 13.21 8.16
C ASP A 87 -5.39 12.78 7.10
N GLY A 88 -5.60 13.16 5.84
CA GLY A 88 -4.73 12.83 4.71
C GLY A 88 -5.08 11.53 3.98
N GLU A 89 -6.18 10.84 4.38
CA GLU A 89 -6.64 9.63 3.69
C GLU A 89 -7.16 9.98 2.28
N ILE A 90 -6.81 9.11 1.32
CA ILE A 90 -7.37 9.19 -0.03
C ILE A 90 -8.76 8.57 -0.01
N ILE A 91 -9.74 9.34 -0.43
CA ILE A 91 -11.13 8.87 -0.56
C ILE A 91 -11.56 8.95 -2.02
N VAL A 92 -12.32 7.93 -2.45
CA VAL A 92 -12.74 7.78 -3.85
C VAL A 92 -14.26 7.68 -3.92
N SER A 93 -14.85 8.46 -4.82
CA SER A 93 -16.27 8.35 -5.16
C SER A 93 -16.46 8.25 -6.66
N GLY A 94 -17.61 7.78 -7.09
CA GLY A 94 -17.95 7.66 -8.49
C GLY A 94 -18.29 6.23 -8.94
N PRO A 95 -18.53 6.04 -10.23
CA PRO A 95 -19.07 4.78 -10.76
C PRO A 95 -18.10 3.59 -10.67
N CYS A 96 -16.81 3.84 -10.45
CA CYS A 96 -15.81 2.78 -10.26
C CYS A 96 -15.88 2.12 -8.87
N VAL A 97 -16.51 2.78 -7.88
CA VAL A 97 -16.57 2.27 -6.51
C VAL A 97 -17.50 1.07 -6.45
N MET A 98 -17.05 0.03 -5.77
CA MET A 98 -17.82 -1.19 -5.54
C MET A 98 -19.13 -0.92 -4.81
N LYS A 99 -20.09 -1.83 -4.95
CA LYS A 99 -21.34 -1.80 -4.15
C LYS A 99 -21.16 -2.30 -2.71
N GLY A 100 -20.13 -3.09 -2.48
CA GLY A 100 -19.79 -3.70 -1.20
C GLY A 100 -19.13 -5.05 -1.33
N TYR A 101 -18.70 -5.60 -0.22
CA TYR A 101 -18.20 -6.98 -0.13
C TYR A 101 -19.35 -7.97 -0.12
N TYR A 102 -19.18 -9.08 -0.81
CA TYR A 102 -20.20 -10.10 -0.92
C TYR A 102 -20.48 -10.77 0.44
N ASN A 103 -21.75 -10.70 0.89
CA ASN A 103 -22.20 -11.22 2.18
C ASN A 103 -21.41 -10.72 3.41
N ASP A 104 -20.78 -9.54 3.32
CA ASP A 104 -20.03 -8.94 4.42
C ASP A 104 -20.40 -7.45 4.55
N VAL A 105 -21.51 -7.24 5.27
CA VAL A 105 -22.06 -5.90 5.51
C VAL A 105 -21.13 -5.09 6.42
N GLU A 106 -20.59 -5.72 7.47
CA GLU A 106 -19.73 -5.07 8.44
C GLU A 106 -18.46 -4.50 7.80
N SER A 107 -17.75 -5.33 7.03
CA SER A 107 -16.55 -4.84 6.28
C SER A 107 -16.93 -3.78 5.26
N THR A 108 -18.11 -3.88 4.65
CA THR A 108 -18.59 -2.88 3.68
C THR A 108 -18.81 -1.53 4.36
N GLU A 109 -19.54 -1.48 5.47
CA GLU A 109 -19.83 -0.25 6.22
C GLU A 109 -18.56 0.40 6.79
N ASN A 110 -17.54 -0.39 7.08
CA ASN A 110 -16.26 0.12 7.56
C ASN A 110 -15.51 0.94 6.51
N VAL A 111 -15.68 0.63 5.23
CA VAL A 111 -14.93 1.27 4.13
C VAL A 111 -15.79 2.12 3.20
N LEU A 112 -17.11 1.88 3.15
CA LEU A 112 -18.05 2.67 2.36
C LEU A 112 -18.93 3.52 3.30
N LYS A 113 -18.77 4.84 3.21
CA LYS A 113 -19.56 5.80 3.98
C LYS A 113 -20.18 6.80 3.03
N ASP A 114 -21.51 6.89 3.03
CA ASP A 114 -22.27 7.82 2.18
C ASP A 114 -21.92 7.72 0.68
N GLY A 115 -21.63 6.50 0.21
CA GLY A 115 -21.25 6.23 -1.19
C GLY A 115 -19.79 6.61 -1.52
N VAL A 116 -18.99 6.94 -0.51
CA VAL A 116 -17.58 7.28 -0.64
C VAL A 116 -16.74 6.12 -0.09
N TYR A 117 -15.74 5.71 -0.85
CA TYR A 117 -14.83 4.65 -0.46
C TYR A 117 -13.58 5.21 0.23
N HIS A 118 -13.34 4.73 1.44
CA HIS A 118 -12.18 5.01 2.26
C HIS A 118 -11.08 3.99 1.94
N THR A 119 -10.02 4.45 1.27
CA THR A 119 -9.01 3.55 0.71
C THR A 119 -8.05 2.98 1.73
N GLY A 120 -7.87 3.63 2.86
CA GLY A 120 -6.80 3.37 3.81
C GLY A 120 -5.41 3.75 3.30
N ASP A 121 -5.30 4.33 2.11
CA ASP A 121 -4.07 4.90 1.57
C ASP A 121 -4.04 6.41 1.84
N TYR A 122 -2.83 6.97 2.01
CA TYR A 122 -2.63 8.38 2.30
C TYR A 122 -1.90 9.08 1.16
N GLY A 123 -2.30 10.31 0.90
CA GLY A 123 -1.77 11.05 -0.23
C GLY A 123 -2.06 12.53 -0.18
N ARG A 124 -1.71 13.21 -1.24
CA ARG A 124 -2.04 14.61 -1.47
C ARG A 124 -2.25 14.88 -2.95
N ILE A 125 -3.04 15.86 -3.27
CA ILE A 125 -3.11 16.42 -4.62
C ILE A 125 -2.04 17.50 -4.73
N ASN A 126 -1.20 17.42 -5.77
CA ASN A 126 -0.19 18.43 -6.02
C ASN A 126 -0.76 19.66 -6.75
N ASN A 127 0.09 20.67 -6.97
CA ASN A 127 -0.33 21.96 -7.57
C ASN A 127 -0.83 21.87 -9.03
N VAL A 128 -0.60 20.72 -9.69
CA VAL A 128 -1.07 20.46 -11.05
C VAL A 128 -2.23 19.44 -11.09
N GLY A 129 -2.85 19.18 -9.93
CA GLY A 129 -4.03 18.32 -9.83
C GLY A 129 -3.73 16.82 -9.88
N ARG A 130 -2.48 16.39 -9.68
CA ARG A 130 -2.09 14.97 -9.69
C ARG A 130 -2.02 14.41 -8.28
N LEU A 131 -2.41 13.15 -8.13
CA LEU A 131 -2.33 12.43 -6.86
C LEU A 131 -0.89 11.98 -6.60
N VAL A 132 -0.36 12.34 -5.43
CA VAL A 132 0.92 11.83 -4.92
C VAL A 132 0.62 10.90 -3.76
N LEU A 133 0.99 9.64 -3.90
CA LEU A 133 0.89 8.65 -2.82
C LEU A 133 1.99 8.94 -1.81
N LEU A 134 1.64 9.11 -0.54
CA LEU A 134 2.63 9.36 0.51
C LEU A 134 3.10 8.06 1.15
N GLN A 135 2.25 7.14 1.41
CA GLN A 135 2.45 5.72 1.73
C GLN A 135 1.07 5.12 1.99
N ARG A 136 0.91 3.82 1.78
CA ARG A 136 -0.16 3.09 2.46
C ARG A 136 0.18 3.25 3.93
N ASN A 137 -0.77 3.66 4.76
CA ASN A 137 -0.41 3.93 6.14
C ASN A 137 0.05 2.64 6.83
N PRO A 138 1.37 2.29 6.75
CA PRO A 138 1.92 1.21 7.55
C PRO A 138 1.86 1.58 9.03
N ASP A 139 1.52 2.84 9.33
CA ASP A 139 1.57 3.43 10.63
C ASP A 139 0.29 3.23 11.43
N ILE A 140 -0.79 2.74 10.80
CA ILE A 140 -2.02 2.43 11.52
C ILE A 140 -2.34 0.94 11.41
N ILE A 141 -2.43 0.29 12.56
CA ILE A 141 -3.04 -1.04 12.70
C ILE A 141 -4.49 -0.80 13.08
N LEU A 142 -5.42 -1.25 12.22
CA LEU A 142 -6.83 -1.29 12.56
C LEU A 142 -7.12 -2.57 13.34
N LEU A 143 -7.58 -2.42 14.57
CA LEU A 143 -8.01 -3.56 15.38
C LEU A 143 -9.41 -4.01 14.95
N PRO A 144 -9.80 -5.27 15.23
CA PRO A 144 -11.18 -5.76 15.01
C PRO A 144 -12.25 -4.95 15.74
N THR A 145 -11.86 -4.19 16.76
CA THR A 145 -12.72 -3.26 17.52
C THR A 145 -12.98 -1.95 16.78
N GLY A 146 -12.32 -1.71 15.62
CA GLY A 146 -12.35 -0.43 14.92
C GLY A 146 -11.35 0.60 15.46
N GLU A 147 -10.62 0.29 16.52
CA GLU A 147 -9.59 1.17 17.08
C GLU A 147 -8.37 1.24 16.15
N LYS A 148 -7.87 2.46 15.93
CA LYS A 148 -6.67 2.72 15.12
C LYS A 148 -5.46 2.89 16.04
N ILE A 149 -4.45 2.04 15.90
CA ILE A 149 -3.18 2.12 16.63
C ILE A 149 -2.09 2.63 15.70
N SER A 150 -1.43 3.72 16.07
CA SER A 150 -0.26 4.21 15.34
C SER A 150 0.92 3.26 15.53
N ARG A 151 1.33 2.61 14.44
CA ARG A 151 2.49 1.71 14.43
C ARG A 151 3.79 2.46 14.76
N VAL A 152 4.00 3.64 14.16
CA VAL A 152 5.20 4.46 14.42
C VAL A 152 5.30 4.79 15.89
N ARG A 153 4.27 5.41 16.45
CA ARG A 153 4.27 5.81 17.85
C ARG A 153 4.46 4.62 18.80
N THR A 154 3.82 3.49 18.50
CA THR A 154 3.95 2.29 19.33
C THR A 154 5.32 1.63 19.17
N ASN A 155 5.89 1.61 17.95
CA ASN A 155 7.26 1.13 17.73
C ASN A 155 8.28 1.98 18.48
N GLU A 156 8.12 3.31 18.46
CA GLU A 156 8.97 4.22 19.25
C GLU A 156 8.86 3.91 20.76
N GLN A 157 7.65 3.70 21.26
CA GLN A 157 7.44 3.32 22.67
C GLN A 157 8.09 1.98 23.02
N ILE A 158 7.99 0.98 22.14
CA ILE A 158 8.62 -0.33 22.31
C ILE A 158 10.14 -0.19 22.30
N THR A 159 10.69 0.56 21.36
CA THR A 159 12.14 0.77 21.25
C THR A 159 12.71 1.59 22.42
N ALA A 160 11.90 2.43 23.04
CA ALA A 160 12.28 3.17 24.26
C ALA A 160 12.36 2.29 25.53
N ILE A 161 11.87 1.04 25.47
CA ILE A 161 11.99 0.10 26.60
C ILE A 161 13.45 -0.28 26.80
N ASN A 162 13.93 -0.12 28.01
CA ASN A 162 15.33 -0.45 28.34
C ASN A 162 15.64 -1.92 28.06
N GLY A 163 16.67 -2.17 27.24
CA GLY A 163 17.08 -3.50 26.81
C GLY A 163 16.53 -3.94 25.45
N VAL A 164 15.75 -3.10 24.78
CA VAL A 164 15.27 -3.32 23.41
C VAL A 164 16.20 -2.62 22.43
N ALA A 165 16.74 -3.36 21.46
CA ALA A 165 17.54 -2.82 20.37
C ALA A 165 16.64 -2.34 19.22
N GLU A 166 15.66 -3.17 18.85
CA GLU A 166 14.66 -2.88 17.82
C GLU A 166 13.32 -3.49 18.23
N GLY A 167 12.24 -2.84 17.86
CA GLY A 167 10.91 -3.36 18.15
C GLY A 167 9.86 -2.81 17.21
N PHE A 168 8.91 -3.66 16.82
CA PHE A 168 7.76 -3.25 16.04
C PHE A 168 6.52 -4.05 16.43
N ILE A 169 5.35 -3.44 16.20
CA ILE A 169 4.07 -4.12 16.36
C ILE A 169 3.53 -4.61 15.03
N THR A 170 2.86 -5.72 15.07
CA THR A 170 2.12 -6.30 13.95
C THR A 170 0.85 -6.97 14.44
N PHE A 171 -0.05 -7.26 13.51
CA PHE A 171 -1.24 -8.06 13.81
C PHE A 171 -0.97 -9.49 13.33
N TYR A 172 -0.86 -10.43 14.26
CA TYR A 172 -0.54 -11.82 13.97
C TYR A 172 -1.50 -12.74 14.74
N ASN A 173 -2.05 -13.76 14.07
CA ASN A 173 -3.03 -14.69 14.63
C ASN A 173 -4.18 -13.99 15.38
N ASN A 174 -4.72 -12.95 14.76
CA ASN A 174 -5.82 -12.13 15.31
C ASN A 174 -5.49 -11.43 16.65
N ARG A 175 -4.22 -11.16 16.90
CA ARG A 175 -3.73 -10.46 18.09
C ARG A 175 -2.70 -9.39 17.72
N LEU A 176 -2.78 -8.27 18.42
CA LEU A 176 -1.71 -7.28 18.38
C LEU A 176 -0.46 -7.91 19.03
N THR A 177 0.61 -7.99 18.27
CA THR A 177 1.83 -8.70 18.65
C THR A 177 3.02 -7.76 18.54
N ALA A 178 3.78 -7.61 19.61
CA ALA A 178 5.07 -6.92 19.58
C ALA A 178 6.18 -7.93 19.21
N VAL A 179 7.00 -7.57 18.25
CA VAL A 179 8.23 -8.28 17.90
C VAL A 179 9.40 -7.45 18.43
N ILE A 180 10.26 -8.05 19.22
CA ILE A 180 11.32 -7.35 19.94
C ILE A 180 12.67 -8.03 19.67
N VAL A 181 13.68 -7.22 19.33
CA VAL A 181 15.07 -7.62 19.28
C VAL A 181 15.76 -7.08 20.55
N PRO A 182 16.23 -7.95 21.46
CA PRO A 182 16.92 -7.51 22.66
C PRO A 182 18.35 -7.03 22.35
N ILE A 183 18.85 -6.05 23.11
CA ILE A 183 20.26 -5.63 23.08
C ILE A 183 21.15 -6.80 23.51
N ASP A 184 20.77 -7.49 24.58
CA ASP A 184 21.45 -8.70 25.05
C ASP A 184 20.73 -9.92 24.50
N LYS A 185 21.35 -10.61 23.54
CA LYS A 185 20.83 -11.82 22.90
C LYS A 185 20.68 -13.03 23.86
N SER A 186 21.27 -12.95 25.05
CA SER A 186 21.12 -13.97 26.09
C SER A 186 19.92 -13.74 27.01
N ALA A 187 19.22 -12.59 26.85
CA ALA A 187 18.05 -12.27 27.65
C ALA A 187 16.89 -13.23 27.37
N SER A 188 16.31 -13.81 28.43
CA SER A 188 15.17 -14.72 28.28
C SER A 188 13.88 -13.96 27.92
N GLU A 189 12.99 -14.62 27.19
CA GLU A 189 11.68 -14.10 26.77
C GLU A 189 10.85 -13.56 27.96
N ASP A 190 10.98 -14.16 29.15
CA ASP A 190 10.25 -13.78 30.36
C ASP A 190 10.59 -12.39 30.88
N ILE A 191 11.81 -11.90 30.63
CA ILE A 191 12.23 -10.57 31.08
C ILE A 191 11.46 -9.49 30.34
N PHE A 192 11.19 -9.69 29.06
CA PHE A 192 10.46 -8.72 28.23
C PHE A 192 8.95 -8.75 28.46
N LYS A 193 8.34 -9.93 28.66
CA LYS A 193 6.92 -10.04 29.01
C LYS A 193 6.57 -9.23 30.25
N ARG A 194 7.37 -9.28 31.31
CA ARG A 194 7.15 -8.53 32.54
C ARG A 194 7.29 -7.00 32.41
N ARG A 195 7.94 -6.50 31.34
CA ARG A 195 8.13 -5.06 31.10
C ARG A 195 7.03 -4.47 30.22
N ILE A 196 6.41 -5.28 29.41
CA ILE A 196 5.28 -4.86 28.54
C ILE A 196 3.97 -4.80 29.32
N ASP A 197 3.79 -5.63 30.35
CA ASP A 197 2.59 -5.69 31.20
C ASP A 197 2.54 -4.58 32.28
N LYS A 198 3.50 -3.65 32.31
CA LYS A 198 3.56 -2.47 33.19
C LYS A 198 3.35 -1.18 32.40
#